data_cd812be46601917ebed3e06d839e5c80
#
_entry.id   cd812be46601917ebed3e06d839e5c80
#
_cell.length_a   1.000
_cell.length_b   1.000
_cell.length_c   1.000
_cell.angle_alpha   90.00
_cell.angle_beta   90.00
_cell.angle_gamma   90.00
#
_symmetry.space_group_name_H-M   'P 1'
#
loop_
_entity.id
_entity.type
_entity.pdbx_description
1 polymer ?
#
loop_
_entity_poly.entity_id
_entity_poly.type
_entity_poly.pdbx_seq_one_letter_code
_entity_poly.pdbx_strand_id
1 'polypeptide(L)'
;MPQDAFTLKYVISELDRKLRGGKVTRINQPEKDELTLFIYTANGTVKLEICAHAQNCRLNIGAAEKHNPKEAQSFCMLLRKHLSGAVIKSVVQPGFERIAAITLDCAGDFDRAERVLYCEIMGKYSNVILAEGGRILGAMKTTSLESGAKRILFTGALYELPAPQDKIDPTDLKALEGAVCGGTTADFIANRITGICYSTALDIEAAFGGNAAAQNIYDYVAGKYYSPCVTYKNGVPNDFKACCFYGDKKTYPTLLEAQTAYYDYVCRKKAFDDKKRKIDSALRTAEKKCEKRLSIILTRLAECSDIEDVKLKGELITANIYAVERGSDKFKAVNYYDENMPEITIALDPRLTPAQR
;
A
#
# COMPACT_ATOMS: atom_id res chain seq x y z
N MET A 1 1.85 13.69 0.57
CA MET A 1 1.56 13.03 -0.72
C MET A 1 2.77 13.23 -1.61
N PRO A 2 3.42 12.18 -2.04
CA PRO A 2 4.75 12.32 -2.64
C PRO A 2 4.77 12.94 -4.06
N GLN A 3 3.69 12.92 -4.83
CA GLN A 3 3.65 13.54 -6.16
C GLN A 3 2.40 14.40 -6.32
N ASP A 4 2.54 15.71 -6.15
CA ASP A 4 1.58 16.67 -6.64
C ASP A 4 1.83 17.00 -8.13
N ALA A 5 0.98 17.82 -8.74
CA ALA A 5 1.14 18.13 -10.16
C ALA A 5 2.43 18.91 -10.45
N PHE A 6 2.88 19.74 -9.50
CA PHE A 6 4.15 20.44 -9.57
C PHE A 6 5.35 19.48 -9.63
N THR A 7 5.43 18.56 -8.67
CA THR A 7 6.50 17.52 -8.65
C THR A 7 6.42 16.64 -9.90
N LEU A 8 5.20 16.23 -10.29
CA LEU A 8 4.99 15.38 -11.46
C LEU A 8 5.42 16.07 -12.77
N LYS A 9 5.27 17.38 -12.90
CA LYS A 9 5.75 18.17 -14.05
C LYS A 9 7.24 17.91 -14.34
N TYR A 10 8.07 17.94 -13.30
CA TYR A 10 9.52 17.70 -13.47
C TYR A 10 9.83 16.24 -13.73
N VAL A 11 9.15 15.32 -13.03
CA VAL A 11 9.27 13.87 -13.31
C VAL A 11 8.95 13.58 -14.76
N ILE A 12 7.84 14.12 -15.30
CA ILE A 12 7.42 13.93 -16.68
C ILE A 12 8.44 14.53 -17.65
N SER A 13 8.93 15.73 -17.41
CA SER A 13 9.95 16.38 -18.25
C SER A 13 11.25 15.58 -18.33
N GLU A 14 11.68 15.01 -17.20
CA GLU A 14 12.88 14.17 -17.16
C GLU A 14 12.64 12.80 -17.80
N LEU A 15 11.44 12.21 -17.61
CA LEU A 15 11.04 10.96 -18.27
C LEU A 15 10.97 11.14 -19.78
N ASP A 16 10.39 12.25 -20.27
CA ASP A 16 10.31 12.51 -21.71
C ASP A 16 11.70 12.53 -22.33
N ARG A 17 12.64 13.26 -21.74
CA ARG A 17 14.04 13.31 -22.21
C ARG A 17 14.72 11.94 -22.21
N LYS A 18 14.39 11.09 -21.23
CA LYS A 18 15.04 9.79 -21.05
C LYS A 18 14.41 8.67 -21.87
N LEU A 19 13.11 8.73 -22.11
CA LEU A 19 12.33 7.65 -22.72
C LEU A 19 11.94 7.89 -24.18
N ARG A 20 11.99 9.13 -24.66
CA ARG A 20 11.63 9.48 -26.06
C ARG A 20 12.49 8.70 -27.03
N GLY A 21 11.86 8.07 -28.03
CA GLY A 21 12.49 7.15 -28.99
C GLY A 21 12.79 5.76 -28.44
N GLY A 22 12.55 5.51 -27.16
CA GLY A 22 12.75 4.20 -26.56
C GLY A 22 11.67 3.20 -26.94
N LYS A 23 12.08 1.93 -27.12
CA LYS A 23 11.21 0.82 -27.53
C LYS A 23 10.77 0.00 -26.32
N VAL A 24 9.46 -0.23 -26.16
CA VAL A 24 8.91 -1.11 -25.14
C VAL A 24 9.23 -2.57 -25.46
N THR A 25 10.04 -3.21 -24.64
CA THR A 25 10.50 -4.59 -24.86
C THR A 25 9.76 -5.61 -24.00
N ARG A 26 9.38 -5.24 -22.78
CA ARG A 26 8.69 -6.14 -21.85
C ARG A 26 7.75 -5.36 -20.93
N ILE A 27 6.61 -5.96 -20.61
CA ILE A 27 5.62 -5.39 -19.69
C ILE A 27 5.30 -6.43 -18.63
N ASN A 28 5.41 -6.04 -17.38
CA ASN A 28 5.13 -6.84 -16.21
C ASN A 28 4.13 -6.14 -15.29
N GLN A 29 3.34 -6.91 -14.58
CA GLN A 29 2.41 -6.43 -13.54
C GLN A 29 2.65 -7.26 -12.27
N PRO A 30 3.65 -6.90 -11.42
CA PRO A 30 4.01 -7.68 -10.25
C PRO A 30 2.92 -7.65 -9.17
N GLU A 31 2.19 -6.55 -9.06
CA GLU A 31 1.07 -6.39 -8.12
C GLU A 31 -0.16 -5.86 -8.87
N LYS A 32 -1.35 -6.01 -8.26
CA LYS A 32 -2.62 -5.58 -8.87
C LYS A 32 -2.61 -4.13 -9.35
N ASP A 33 -1.96 -3.26 -8.58
CA ASP A 33 -1.93 -1.82 -8.79
C ASP A 33 -0.56 -1.32 -9.28
N GLU A 34 0.30 -2.19 -9.82
CA GLU A 34 1.65 -1.81 -10.21
C GLU A 34 2.06 -2.43 -11.54
N LEU A 35 2.59 -1.59 -12.42
CA LEU A 35 3.12 -1.97 -13.74
C LEU A 35 4.60 -1.63 -13.83
N THR A 36 5.34 -2.43 -14.57
CA THR A 36 6.73 -2.16 -14.96
C THR A 36 6.86 -2.32 -16.47
N LEU A 37 7.24 -1.24 -17.14
CA LEU A 37 7.58 -1.26 -18.55
C LEU A 37 9.11 -1.25 -18.69
N PHE A 38 9.64 -2.19 -19.44
CA PHE A 38 11.06 -2.23 -19.81
C PHE A 38 11.21 -1.56 -21.17
N ILE A 39 11.96 -0.50 -21.20
CA ILE A 39 12.10 0.37 -22.38
C ILE A 39 13.56 0.39 -22.78
N TYR A 40 13.85 -0.10 -23.97
CA TYR A 40 15.19 -0.05 -24.55
C TYR A 40 15.43 1.32 -25.17
N THR A 41 16.41 2.04 -24.67
CA THR A 41 16.83 3.38 -25.11
C THR A 41 18.27 3.35 -25.60
N ALA A 42 18.75 4.43 -26.21
CA ALA A 42 20.15 4.55 -26.64
C ALA A 42 21.14 4.38 -25.47
N ASN A 43 20.74 4.66 -24.23
CA ASN A 43 21.56 4.56 -23.03
C ASN A 43 21.33 3.27 -22.23
N GLY A 44 20.69 2.26 -22.84
CA GLY A 44 20.37 0.98 -22.23
C GLY A 44 18.91 0.81 -21.83
N THR A 45 18.61 -0.26 -21.11
CA THR A 45 17.24 -0.58 -20.69
C THR A 45 16.86 0.19 -19.46
N VAL A 46 15.76 0.94 -19.53
CA VAL A 46 15.14 1.68 -18.44
C VAL A 46 13.90 0.93 -17.96
N LYS A 47 13.73 0.81 -16.64
CA LYS A 47 12.52 0.26 -16.01
C LYS A 47 11.62 1.41 -15.57
N LEU A 48 10.53 1.64 -16.28
CA LEU A 48 9.50 2.59 -15.86
C LEU A 48 8.49 1.88 -14.96
N GLU A 49 8.40 2.30 -13.72
CA GLU A 49 7.44 1.83 -12.73
C GLU A 49 6.24 2.78 -12.66
N ILE A 50 5.04 2.23 -12.78
CA ILE A 50 3.78 2.94 -12.67
C ILE A 50 2.99 2.28 -11.55
N CYS A 51 2.79 2.98 -10.44
CA CYS A 51 2.06 2.49 -9.29
C CYS A 51 0.77 3.28 -9.10
N ALA A 52 -0.36 2.62 -9.18
CA ALA A 52 -1.69 3.17 -8.96
C ALA A 52 -2.25 2.84 -7.56
N HIS A 53 -1.38 2.43 -6.62
CA HIS A 53 -1.79 2.15 -5.24
C HIS A 53 -2.16 3.45 -4.50
N ALA A 54 -3.24 3.41 -3.71
CA ALA A 54 -3.81 4.60 -3.07
C ALA A 54 -2.82 5.42 -2.23
N GLN A 55 -1.92 4.75 -1.51
CA GLN A 55 -0.95 5.42 -0.61
C GLN A 55 0.41 5.71 -1.27
N ASN A 56 0.81 4.91 -2.27
CA ASN A 56 2.13 4.96 -2.90
C ASN A 56 2.06 5.18 -4.40
N CYS A 57 1.03 5.90 -4.87
CA CYS A 57 0.88 6.20 -6.30
C CYS A 57 2.09 6.99 -6.80
N ARG A 58 2.67 6.53 -7.91
CA ARG A 58 3.88 7.15 -8.46
C ARG A 58 4.13 6.74 -9.91
N LEU A 59 4.85 7.61 -10.58
CA LEU A 59 5.53 7.35 -11.84
C LEU A 59 7.02 7.50 -11.57
N ASN A 60 7.82 6.44 -11.74
CA ASN A 60 9.21 6.40 -11.31
C ASN A 60 10.07 5.53 -12.22
N ILE A 61 11.39 5.72 -12.18
CA ILE A 61 12.36 4.78 -12.70
C ILE A 61 12.85 3.93 -11.52
N GLY A 62 12.57 2.62 -11.57
CA GLY A 62 12.92 1.70 -10.51
C GLY A 62 14.10 0.81 -10.85
N ALA A 63 14.87 0.43 -9.81
CA ALA A 63 15.93 -0.57 -9.91
C ALA A 63 15.49 -1.93 -9.36
N ALA A 64 14.54 -1.97 -8.42
CA ALA A 64 14.15 -3.18 -7.73
C ALA A 64 13.49 -4.21 -8.64
N GLU A 65 13.96 -5.45 -8.56
CA GLU A 65 13.28 -6.58 -9.19
C GLU A 65 12.18 -7.09 -8.28
N LYS A 66 10.96 -7.16 -8.81
CA LYS A 66 9.81 -7.74 -8.14
C LYS A 66 9.44 -9.06 -8.79
N HIS A 67 9.04 -10.01 -7.98
CA HIS A 67 8.50 -11.27 -8.49
C HIS A 67 7.17 -11.04 -9.20
N ASN A 68 7.07 -11.57 -10.41
CA ASN A 68 5.81 -11.56 -11.14
C ASN A 68 4.95 -12.74 -10.72
N PRO A 69 3.62 -12.59 -10.71
CA PRO A 69 2.72 -13.72 -10.52
C PRO A 69 2.92 -14.76 -11.63
N LYS A 70 2.62 -16.03 -11.35
CA LYS A 70 2.72 -17.11 -12.34
C LYS A 70 1.81 -16.85 -13.55
N GLU A 71 0.63 -16.31 -13.31
CA GLU A 71 -0.32 -15.91 -14.34
C GLU A 71 -0.36 -14.39 -14.45
N ALA A 72 -0.24 -13.89 -15.69
CA ALA A 72 -0.31 -12.45 -15.94
C ALA A 72 -1.76 -11.97 -15.83
N GLN A 73 -1.96 -10.81 -15.18
CA GLN A 73 -3.28 -10.18 -15.08
C GLN A 73 -3.80 -9.74 -16.46
N SER A 74 -5.11 -9.69 -16.62
CA SER A 74 -5.78 -9.35 -17.91
C SER A 74 -5.32 -8.02 -18.49
N PHE A 75 -5.18 -6.99 -17.65
CA PHE A 75 -4.70 -5.68 -18.08
C PHE A 75 -3.23 -5.73 -18.57
N CYS A 76 -2.38 -6.51 -17.91
CA CYS A 76 -1.01 -6.73 -18.38
C CYS A 76 -0.98 -7.42 -19.75
N MET A 77 -1.85 -8.42 -19.96
CA MET A 77 -1.96 -9.10 -21.27
C MET A 77 -2.46 -8.16 -22.37
N LEU A 78 -3.43 -7.30 -22.06
CA LEU A 78 -3.90 -6.25 -22.95
C LEU A 78 -2.76 -5.30 -23.33
N LEU A 79 -2.00 -4.80 -22.35
CA LEU A 79 -0.85 -3.93 -22.62
C LEU A 79 0.22 -4.64 -23.46
N ARG A 80 0.51 -5.91 -23.18
CA ARG A 80 1.45 -6.70 -23.99
C ARG A 80 1.01 -6.81 -25.44
N LYS A 81 -0.29 -7.09 -25.66
CA LYS A 81 -0.87 -7.17 -27.00
C LYS A 81 -0.70 -5.86 -27.78
N HIS A 82 -0.90 -4.73 -27.12
CA HIS A 82 -1.00 -3.43 -27.80
C HIS A 82 0.28 -2.61 -27.79
N LEU A 83 1.19 -2.82 -26.83
CA LEU A 83 2.37 -1.97 -26.62
C LEU A 83 3.71 -2.71 -26.75
N SER A 84 3.74 -4.04 -26.96
CA SER A 84 5.01 -4.73 -27.18
C SER A 84 5.64 -4.25 -28.49
N GLY A 85 6.89 -3.79 -28.42
CA GLY A 85 7.59 -3.26 -29.59
C GLY A 85 7.26 -1.81 -29.95
N ALA A 86 6.31 -1.17 -29.27
CA ALA A 86 5.95 0.22 -29.49
C ALA A 86 7.09 1.18 -29.13
N VAL A 87 7.16 2.31 -29.83
CA VAL A 87 8.16 3.35 -29.63
C VAL A 87 7.52 4.55 -28.93
N ILE A 88 8.13 5.04 -27.86
CA ILE A 88 7.65 6.21 -27.12
C ILE A 88 7.91 7.48 -27.94
N LYS A 89 6.85 8.20 -28.30
CA LYS A 89 6.92 9.50 -28.97
C LYS A 89 7.13 10.64 -28.01
N SER A 90 6.37 10.66 -26.93
CA SER A 90 6.42 11.72 -25.92
C SER A 90 5.85 11.27 -24.59
N VAL A 91 6.27 11.97 -23.52
CA VAL A 91 5.65 11.91 -22.19
C VAL A 91 5.28 13.34 -21.82
N VAL A 92 3.98 13.61 -21.67
CA VAL A 92 3.47 14.97 -21.42
C VAL A 92 2.51 14.99 -20.22
N GLN A 93 2.37 16.15 -19.60
CA GLN A 93 1.38 16.40 -18.55
C GLN A 93 0.20 17.17 -19.19
N PRO A 94 -0.99 16.57 -19.30
CA PRO A 94 -2.18 17.29 -19.78
C PRO A 94 -2.64 18.32 -18.73
N GLY A 95 -2.57 19.60 -19.08
CA GLY A 95 -2.83 20.69 -18.14
C GLY A 95 -1.83 20.71 -16.99
N PHE A 96 -2.21 21.29 -15.85
CA PHE A 96 -1.42 21.23 -14.61
C PHE A 96 -2.05 20.22 -13.64
N GLU A 97 -2.26 18.98 -14.13
CA GLU A 97 -2.93 17.91 -13.40
C GLU A 97 -1.96 16.77 -13.04
N ARG A 98 -2.38 15.88 -12.14
CA ARG A 98 -1.58 14.73 -11.71
C ARG A 98 -1.72 13.55 -12.68
N ILE A 99 -1.52 13.82 -13.97
CA ILE A 99 -1.65 12.86 -15.06
C ILE A 99 -0.41 12.93 -15.94
N ALA A 100 0.15 11.77 -16.27
CA ALA A 100 1.14 11.65 -17.33
C ALA A 100 0.49 10.92 -18.51
N ALA A 101 0.60 11.49 -19.71
CA ALA A 101 0.19 10.88 -20.94
C ALA A 101 1.44 10.45 -21.73
N ILE A 102 1.62 9.14 -21.88
CA ILE A 102 2.72 8.53 -22.65
C ILE A 102 2.16 8.17 -24.01
N THR A 103 2.58 8.90 -25.04
CA THR A 103 2.19 8.63 -26.43
C THR A 103 3.15 7.64 -27.06
N LEU A 104 2.61 6.58 -27.65
CA LEU A 104 3.38 5.48 -28.24
C LEU A 104 2.97 5.27 -29.70
N ASP A 105 3.98 5.11 -30.55
CA ASP A 105 3.83 4.65 -31.94
C ASP A 105 3.87 3.12 -31.93
N CYS A 106 2.75 2.51 -32.25
CA CYS A 106 2.56 1.07 -32.27
C CYS A 106 2.51 0.57 -33.70
N ALA A 107 3.47 -0.26 -34.11
CA ALA A 107 3.40 -0.95 -35.38
C ALA A 107 2.31 -2.01 -35.32
N GLY A 108 1.28 -1.91 -36.14
CA GLY A 108 0.34 -2.98 -36.42
C GLY A 108 0.79 -3.80 -37.64
N ASP A 109 0.08 -4.91 -37.90
CA ASP A 109 0.43 -5.79 -39.05
C ASP A 109 0.25 -5.09 -40.40
N PHE A 110 -0.63 -4.09 -40.48
CA PHE A 110 -0.95 -3.36 -41.74
C PHE A 110 -0.88 -1.84 -41.60
N ASP A 111 -1.03 -1.28 -40.38
CA ASP A 111 -1.08 0.15 -40.11
C ASP A 111 -0.33 0.53 -38.83
N ARG A 112 0.14 1.79 -38.79
CA ARG A 112 0.65 2.37 -37.54
C ARG A 112 -0.49 2.99 -36.75
N ALA A 113 -0.60 2.61 -35.49
CA ALA A 113 -1.57 3.18 -34.57
C ALA A 113 -0.87 3.99 -33.47
N GLU A 114 -1.36 5.19 -33.22
CA GLU A 114 -0.94 5.98 -32.06
C GLU A 114 -1.80 5.65 -30.87
N ARG A 115 -1.16 5.21 -29.78
CA ARG A 115 -1.82 4.90 -28.50
C ARG A 115 -1.28 5.77 -27.40
N VAL A 116 -2.16 6.09 -26.47
CA VAL A 116 -1.79 6.89 -25.30
C VAL A 116 -2.03 6.08 -24.04
N LEU A 117 -0.98 5.94 -23.23
CA LEU A 117 -1.07 5.35 -21.89
C LEU A 117 -1.17 6.50 -20.89
N TYR A 118 -2.38 6.71 -20.33
CA TYR A 118 -2.62 7.70 -19.29
C TYR A 118 -2.31 7.09 -17.93
N CYS A 119 -1.42 7.75 -17.19
CA CYS A 119 -1.04 7.39 -15.83
C CYS A 119 -1.59 8.46 -14.87
N GLU A 120 -2.71 8.17 -14.23
CA GLU A 120 -3.35 9.07 -13.26
C GLU A 120 -2.78 8.81 -11.87
N ILE A 121 -2.10 9.79 -11.28
CA ILE A 121 -1.40 9.69 -9.98
C ILE A 121 -2.19 10.47 -8.92
N MET A 122 -3.40 9.97 -8.57
CA MET A 122 -4.40 10.70 -7.79
C MET A 122 -4.79 10.01 -6.47
N GLY A 123 -3.84 9.34 -5.80
CA GLY A 123 -4.12 8.65 -4.54
C GLY A 123 -5.10 7.49 -4.76
N LYS A 124 -6.22 7.48 -4.04
CA LYS A 124 -7.24 6.43 -4.17
C LYS A 124 -7.89 6.35 -5.55
N TYR A 125 -7.84 7.42 -6.31
CA TYR A 125 -8.35 7.50 -7.68
C TYR A 125 -7.29 7.23 -8.74
N SER A 126 -6.09 6.86 -8.34
CA SER A 126 -5.02 6.53 -9.30
C SER A 126 -5.41 5.37 -10.19
N ASN A 127 -5.09 5.49 -11.49
CA ASN A 127 -5.42 4.50 -12.50
C ASN A 127 -4.39 4.51 -13.64
N VAL A 128 -4.39 3.47 -14.45
CA VAL A 128 -3.64 3.41 -15.71
C VAL A 128 -4.61 3.01 -16.80
N ILE A 129 -4.70 3.83 -17.85
CA ILE A 129 -5.70 3.68 -18.92
C ILE A 129 -4.97 3.70 -20.26
N LEU A 130 -5.21 2.69 -21.11
CA LEU A 130 -4.77 2.67 -22.48
C LEU A 130 -5.89 3.13 -23.40
N ALA A 131 -5.59 4.10 -24.26
CA ALA A 131 -6.54 4.62 -25.24
C ALA A 131 -5.94 4.69 -26.65
N GLU A 132 -6.81 4.62 -27.66
CA GLU A 132 -6.50 4.78 -29.09
C GLU A 132 -7.59 5.66 -29.71
N GLY A 133 -7.22 6.72 -30.43
CA GLY A 133 -8.18 7.67 -31.00
C GLY A 133 -9.13 8.28 -29.96
N GLY A 134 -8.70 8.48 -28.72
CA GLY A 134 -9.51 8.96 -27.63
C GLY A 134 -10.43 7.92 -26.97
N ARG A 135 -10.52 6.68 -27.51
CA ARG A 135 -11.33 5.60 -26.93
C ARG A 135 -10.50 4.68 -26.05
N ILE A 136 -11.04 4.31 -24.91
CA ILE A 136 -10.41 3.42 -23.94
C ILE A 136 -10.35 2.00 -24.50
N LEU A 137 -9.15 1.45 -24.67
CA LEU A 137 -8.93 0.04 -24.97
C LEU A 137 -8.99 -0.82 -23.72
N GLY A 138 -8.59 -0.27 -22.58
CA GLY A 138 -8.68 -0.90 -21.27
C GLY A 138 -8.12 -0.02 -20.17
N ALA A 139 -8.48 -0.33 -18.94
CA ALA A 139 -8.04 0.36 -17.73
C ALA A 139 -7.65 -0.66 -16.66
N MET A 140 -6.67 -0.31 -15.81
CA MET A 140 -6.27 -1.13 -14.68
C MET A 140 -7.41 -1.24 -13.65
N LYS A 141 -8.14 -0.15 -13.44
CA LYS A 141 -9.34 -0.09 -12.60
C LYS A 141 -10.50 0.40 -13.45
N THR A 142 -11.50 -0.43 -13.64
CA THR A 142 -12.71 -0.10 -14.40
C THR A 142 -13.80 0.44 -13.48
N THR A 143 -14.65 1.33 -14.00
CA THR A 143 -15.87 1.77 -13.32
C THR A 143 -17.07 1.14 -14.01
N SER A 144 -18.01 0.56 -13.24
CA SER A 144 -19.29 0.10 -13.79
C SER A 144 -20.24 1.28 -13.98
N LEU A 145 -21.15 1.17 -14.94
CA LEU A 145 -22.22 2.16 -15.17
C LEU A 145 -23.14 2.31 -13.95
N GLU A 146 -23.29 1.21 -13.19
CA GLU A 146 -24.17 1.16 -12.00
C GLU A 146 -23.53 1.81 -10.75
N SER A 147 -22.23 2.09 -10.77
CA SER A 147 -21.49 2.57 -9.58
C SER A 147 -21.75 4.05 -9.23
N GLY A 148 -22.54 4.78 -10.01
CA GLY A 148 -22.75 6.24 -9.83
C GLY A 148 -21.46 7.06 -9.98
N ALA A 149 -20.42 6.48 -10.58
CA ALA A 149 -19.14 7.13 -10.78
C ALA A 149 -19.28 8.31 -11.75
N LYS A 150 -18.70 9.46 -11.38
CA LYS A 150 -18.71 10.67 -12.23
C LYS A 150 -17.97 10.49 -13.57
N ARG A 151 -17.06 9.53 -13.67
CA ARG A 151 -16.29 9.20 -14.88
C ARG A 151 -16.48 7.73 -15.24
N ILE A 152 -16.68 7.50 -16.52
CA ILE A 152 -16.87 6.17 -17.10
C ILE A 152 -15.53 5.68 -17.64
N LEU A 153 -14.99 4.61 -17.05
CA LEU A 153 -13.68 4.05 -17.40
C LEU A 153 -13.80 2.55 -17.75
N PHE A 154 -14.41 2.28 -18.92
CA PHE A 154 -14.49 0.93 -19.46
C PHE A 154 -14.15 0.90 -20.95
N THR A 155 -13.87 -0.26 -21.48
CA THR A 155 -13.48 -0.46 -22.89
C THR A 155 -14.55 0.09 -23.84
N GLY A 156 -14.12 0.90 -24.79
CA GLY A 156 -14.96 1.56 -25.81
C GLY A 156 -15.47 2.95 -25.42
N ALA A 157 -15.45 3.32 -24.13
CA ALA A 157 -15.81 4.67 -23.70
C ALA A 157 -14.77 5.70 -24.18
N LEU A 158 -15.18 6.96 -24.32
CA LEU A 158 -14.23 8.06 -24.55
C LEU A 158 -13.46 8.33 -23.26
N TYR A 159 -12.15 8.53 -23.41
CA TYR A 159 -11.33 8.99 -22.30
C TYR A 159 -11.51 10.50 -22.12
N GLU A 160 -11.97 10.88 -20.96
CA GLU A 160 -12.08 12.26 -20.56
C GLU A 160 -11.14 12.53 -19.39
N LEU A 161 -10.49 13.70 -19.38
CA LEU A 161 -9.70 14.15 -18.24
C LEU A 161 -10.65 14.31 -17.01
N PRO A 162 -10.13 14.16 -15.78
CA PRO A 162 -10.88 14.53 -14.59
C PRO A 162 -11.41 15.96 -14.71
N ALA A 163 -12.61 16.19 -14.17
CA ALA A 163 -13.19 17.55 -14.18
C ALA A 163 -12.19 18.52 -13.51
N PRO A 164 -11.93 19.68 -14.10
CA PRO A 164 -11.04 20.68 -13.55
C PRO A 164 -11.55 21.11 -12.17
N GLN A 165 -10.61 21.39 -11.27
CA GLN A 165 -10.95 21.99 -9.98
C GLN A 165 -11.18 23.48 -10.19
N ASP A 166 -12.12 24.07 -9.43
CA ASP A 166 -12.30 25.52 -9.38
C ASP A 166 -11.16 26.17 -8.56
N LYS A 167 -9.96 26.17 -9.17
CA LYS A 167 -8.71 26.68 -8.59
C LYS A 167 -7.92 27.45 -9.63
N ILE A 168 -7.03 28.29 -9.17
CA ILE A 168 -6.16 29.13 -9.97
C ILE A 168 -5.07 28.29 -10.62
N ASP A 169 -4.86 28.46 -11.91
CA ASP A 169 -3.73 27.83 -12.61
C ASP A 169 -2.43 28.58 -12.26
N PRO A 170 -1.45 27.94 -11.63
CA PRO A 170 -0.20 28.58 -11.25
C PRO A 170 0.73 28.91 -12.45
N THR A 171 0.38 28.47 -13.64
CA THR A 171 1.11 28.80 -14.88
C THR A 171 0.59 30.09 -15.54
N ASP A 172 -0.56 30.63 -15.07
CA ASP A 172 -1.12 31.90 -15.48
C ASP A 172 -0.82 32.98 -14.44
N LEU A 173 0.20 33.81 -14.71
CA LEU A 173 0.62 34.89 -13.82
C LEU A 173 -0.50 35.90 -13.59
N LYS A 174 -1.30 36.25 -14.61
CA LYS A 174 -2.40 37.22 -14.47
C LYS A 174 -3.49 36.73 -13.54
N ALA A 175 -3.84 35.44 -13.65
CA ALA A 175 -4.79 34.81 -12.74
C ALA A 175 -4.27 34.78 -11.30
N LEU A 176 -2.97 34.53 -11.11
CA LEU A 176 -2.34 34.62 -9.79
C LEU A 176 -2.36 36.04 -9.23
N GLU A 177 -1.98 37.07 -10.03
CA GLU A 177 -1.99 38.48 -9.61
C GLU A 177 -3.38 38.94 -9.20
N GLY A 178 -4.41 38.51 -9.91
CA GLY A 178 -5.80 38.84 -9.58
C GLY A 178 -6.31 38.21 -8.27
N ALA A 179 -5.72 37.10 -7.86
CA ALA A 179 -6.15 36.35 -6.68
C ALA A 179 -5.27 36.56 -5.45
N VAL A 180 -4.00 36.91 -5.64
CA VAL A 180 -3.00 37.09 -4.58
C VAL A 180 -2.87 38.60 -4.27
N CYS A 181 -3.70 39.07 -3.37
CA CYS A 181 -3.62 40.45 -2.88
C CYS A 181 -2.87 40.46 -1.54
N GLY A 182 -1.59 40.90 -1.56
CA GLY A 182 -0.83 41.20 -0.36
C GLY A 182 -0.12 40.08 0.38
N GLY A 183 0.00 38.91 -0.25
CA GLY A 183 0.73 37.74 0.28
C GLY A 183 -0.13 36.56 0.64
N THR A 184 0.46 35.34 0.63
CA THR A 184 -0.29 34.12 0.76
C THR A 184 0.33 33.14 1.74
N THR A 185 -0.51 32.52 2.55
CA THR A 185 -0.17 31.41 3.44
C THR A 185 -0.17 30.07 2.69
N ALA A 186 0.45 29.06 3.29
CA ALA A 186 0.42 27.68 2.76
C ALA A 186 -1.02 27.16 2.59
N ASP A 187 -1.93 27.52 3.50
CA ASP A 187 -3.35 27.15 3.41
C ASP A 187 -4.01 27.75 2.16
N PHE A 188 -3.78 29.02 1.86
CA PHE A 188 -4.29 29.64 0.64
C PHE A 188 -3.74 28.94 -0.60
N ILE A 189 -2.41 28.75 -0.68
CA ILE A 189 -1.75 28.12 -1.82
C ILE A 189 -2.31 26.70 -2.06
N ALA A 190 -2.40 25.87 -1.04
CA ALA A 190 -2.87 24.50 -1.16
C ALA A 190 -4.38 24.39 -1.55
N ASN A 191 -5.20 25.34 -1.05
CA ASN A 191 -6.65 25.28 -1.27
C ASN A 191 -7.10 26.00 -2.54
N ARG A 192 -6.40 27.07 -2.97
CA ARG A 192 -6.81 27.92 -4.07
C ARG A 192 -6.01 27.74 -5.35
N ILE A 193 -4.82 27.16 -5.30
CA ILE A 193 -3.95 26.98 -6.46
C ILE A 193 -3.99 25.49 -6.92
N THR A 194 -4.17 25.30 -8.22
CA THR A 194 -4.23 23.96 -8.82
C THR A 194 -2.89 23.25 -8.70
N GLY A 195 -2.94 21.95 -8.41
CA GLY A 195 -1.80 21.05 -8.55
C GLY A 195 -0.70 21.18 -7.50
N ILE A 196 -0.85 22.04 -6.49
CA ILE A 196 0.09 22.21 -5.39
C ILE A 196 -0.47 21.58 -4.13
N CYS A 197 0.29 20.65 -3.53
CA CYS A 197 -0.11 20.04 -2.26
C CYS A 197 0.35 20.89 -1.07
N TYR A 198 -0.21 20.62 0.13
CA TYR A 198 0.11 21.34 1.34
C TYR A 198 1.61 21.33 1.70
N SER A 199 2.30 20.20 1.47
CA SER A 199 3.75 20.11 1.72
C SER A 199 4.56 21.06 0.81
N THR A 200 4.19 21.17 -0.47
CA THR A 200 4.81 22.10 -1.42
C THR A 200 4.43 23.55 -1.09
N ALA A 201 3.18 23.78 -0.65
CA ALA A 201 2.73 25.08 -0.22
C ALA A 201 3.52 25.61 1.00
N LEU A 202 3.81 24.74 1.98
CA LEU A 202 4.69 25.06 3.12
C LEU A 202 6.12 25.42 2.66
N ASP A 203 6.65 24.74 1.65
CA ASP A 203 7.96 25.07 1.09
C ASP A 203 7.96 26.46 0.44
N ILE A 204 6.89 26.80 -0.29
CA ILE A 204 6.72 28.14 -0.89
C ILE A 204 6.59 29.19 0.20
N GLU A 205 5.74 28.99 1.20
CA GLU A 205 5.57 29.92 2.32
C GLU A 205 6.90 30.16 3.05
N ALA A 206 7.63 29.11 3.36
CA ALA A 206 8.93 29.22 4.04
C ALA A 206 10.00 29.87 3.17
N ALA A 207 9.99 29.64 1.84
CA ALA A 207 10.92 30.24 0.93
C ALA A 207 10.79 31.79 0.87
N PHE A 208 9.58 32.31 1.07
CA PHE A 208 9.24 33.72 0.91
C PHE A 208 8.75 34.37 2.21
N GLY A 209 9.10 33.79 3.36
CA GLY A 209 8.89 34.42 4.68
C GLY A 209 7.42 34.57 5.08
N GLY A 210 6.55 33.68 4.65
CA GLY A 210 5.13 33.72 4.99
C GLY A 210 4.30 34.68 4.17
N ASN A 211 4.88 35.27 3.12
CA ASN A 211 4.24 36.31 2.30
C ASN A 211 4.61 36.17 0.80
N ALA A 212 4.28 35.01 0.22
CA ALA A 212 4.58 34.75 -1.19
C ALA A 212 3.70 35.61 -2.11
N ALA A 213 4.31 36.46 -2.91
CA ALA A 213 3.63 37.20 -3.98
C ALA A 213 3.30 36.28 -5.17
N ALA A 214 2.37 36.68 -6.03
CA ALA A 214 2.00 35.96 -7.26
C ALA A 214 3.23 35.59 -8.11
N GLN A 215 4.15 36.54 -8.32
CA GLN A 215 5.39 36.32 -9.06
C GLN A 215 6.28 35.25 -8.42
N ASN A 216 6.34 35.17 -7.09
CA ASN A 216 7.12 34.17 -6.38
C ASN A 216 6.58 32.75 -6.63
N ILE A 217 5.25 32.59 -6.59
CA ILE A 217 4.58 31.34 -6.85
C ILE A 217 4.79 30.92 -8.30
N TYR A 218 4.62 31.85 -9.24
CA TYR A 218 4.86 31.62 -10.66
C TYR A 218 6.31 31.17 -10.92
N ASP A 219 7.29 31.92 -10.40
CA ASP A 219 8.73 31.63 -10.54
C ASP A 219 9.08 30.24 -9.94
N TYR A 220 8.43 29.89 -8.81
CA TYR A 220 8.60 28.60 -8.17
C TYR A 220 8.11 27.48 -9.09
N VAL A 221 6.89 27.62 -9.62
CA VAL A 221 6.29 26.64 -10.53
C VAL A 221 7.00 26.61 -11.89
N ALA A 222 7.52 27.74 -12.37
CA ALA A 222 8.33 27.82 -13.56
C ALA A 222 9.69 27.11 -13.46
N GLY A 223 10.16 26.84 -12.23
CA GLY A 223 11.38 26.08 -11.99
C GLY A 223 12.63 26.91 -11.72
N LYS A 224 12.48 28.19 -11.44
CA LYS A 224 13.61 29.08 -11.11
C LYS A 224 14.44 28.56 -9.94
N TYR A 225 13.82 27.82 -9.04
CA TYR A 225 14.44 27.28 -7.82
C TYR A 225 14.63 25.75 -7.87
N TYR A 226 14.64 25.15 -9.06
CA TYR A 226 14.78 23.71 -9.21
C TYR A 226 16.09 23.21 -8.62
N SER A 227 15.99 22.43 -7.53
CA SER A 227 17.09 21.81 -6.81
C SER A 227 16.60 20.50 -6.17
N PRO A 228 16.56 19.42 -6.94
CA PRO A 228 15.93 18.18 -6.47
C PRO A 228 16.68 17.58 -5.29
N CYS A 229 15.91 17.14 -4.29
CA CYS A 229 16.46 16.63 -3.05
C CYS A 229 15.56 15.59 -2.38
N VAL A 230 16.16 14.81 -1.49
CA VAL A 230 15.46 14.01 -0.48
C VAL A 230 15.60 14.71 0.85
N THR A 231 14.49 14.96 1.53
CA THR A 231 14.47 15.53 2.87
C THR A 231 14.53 14.43 3.92
N TYR A 232 15.12 14.73 5.07
CA TYR A 232 15.29 13.80 6.17
C TYR A 232 14.62 14.32 7.44
N LYS A 233 14.11 13.38 8.24
CA LYS A 233 13.61 13.65 9.60
C LYS A 233 14.22 12.63 10.54
N ASN A 234 14.99 13.10 11.51
CA ASN A 234 15.72 12.22 12.44
C ASN A 234 16.63 11.20 11.70
N GLY A 235 17.32 11.63 10.64
CA GLY A 235 18.18 10.77 9.83
C GLY A 235 17.48 9.79 8.90
N VAL A 236 16.14 9.82 8.83
CA VAL A 236 15.33 8.94 8.00
C VAL A 236 14.77 9.70 6.80
N PRO A 237 14.85 9.16 5.55
CA PRO A 237 14.23 9.77 4.38
C PRO A 237 12.72 9.99 4.62
N ASN A 238 12.29 11.25 4.51
CA ASN A 238 10.92 11.64 4.81
C ASN A 238 10.10 11.95 3.55
N ASP A 239 10.71 12.67 2.59
CA ASP A 239 10.06 13.05 1.34
C ASP A 239 11.11 13.36 0.27
N PHE A 240 10.71 13.38 -1.01
CA PHE A 240 11.53 13.91 -2.10
C PHE A 240 10.82 15.11 -2.72
N LYS A 241 11.60 16.11 -3.12
CA LYS A 241 11.08 17.40 -3.57
C LYS A 241 11.85 17.93 -4.77
N ALA A 242 11.16 18.66 -5.65
CA ALA A 242 11.78 19.35 -6.77
C ALA A 242 12.63 20.56 -6.30
N CYS A 243 12.29 21.13 -5.15
CA CYS A 243 13.11 22.06 -4.41
C CYS A 243 12.70 22.07 -2.93
N CYS A 244 13.64 22.43 -2.06
CA CYS A 244 13.40 22.60 -0.64
C CYS A 244 14.39 23.63 -0.09
N PHE A 245 13.90 24.59 0.68
CA PHE A 245 14.73 25.70 1.19
C PHE A 245 15.25 25.47 2.59
N TYR A 246 14.65 24.55 3.35
CA TYR A 246 14.95 24.34 4.77
C TYR A 246 15.02 22.85 5.13
N GLY A 247 15.56 22.58 6.32
CA GLY A 247 15.67 21.23 6.87
C GLY A 247 16.87 20.44 6.38
N ASP A 248 17.04 19.25 6.97
CA ASP A 248 18.08 18.31 6.58
C ASP A 248 17.70 17.69 5.22
N LYS A 249 18.60 17.81 4.23
CA LYS A 249 18.37 17.36 2.86
C LYS A 249 19.64 16.91 2.18
N LYS A 250 19.48 15.98 1.24
CA LYS A 250 20.50 15.57 0.28
C LYS A 250 20.04 15.92 -1.12
N THR A 251 20.84 16.70 -1.85
CA THR A 251 20.57 17.09 -3.22
C THR A 251 20.98 15.99 -4.22
N TYR A 252 20.31 15.97 -5.36
CA TYR A 252 20.55 15.02 -6.46
C TYR A 252 20.61 15.77 -7.79
N PRO A 253 21.30 15.23 -8.82
CA PRO A 253 21.35 15.83 -10.15
C PRO A 253 19.97 15.95 -10.82
N THR A 254 19.10 14.97 -10.58
CA THR A 254 17.76 14.89 -11.17
C THR A 254 16.71 14.52 -10.12
N LEU A 255 15.47 14.91 -10.37
CA LEU A 255 14.35 14.54 -9.51
C LEU A 255 14.06 13.03 -9.56
N LEU A 256 14.27 12.39 -10.71
CA LEU A 256 14.15 10.93 -10.84
C LEU A 256 15.16 10.19 -9.97
N GLU A 257 16.38 10.69 -9.83
CA GLU A 257 17.37 10.08 -8.93
C GLU A 257 17.00 10.28 -7.45
N ALA A 258 16.56 11.50 -7.08
CA ALA A 258 16.06 11.76 -5.73
C ALA A 258 14.86 10.85 -5.39
N GLN A 259 13.93 10.74 -6.32
CA GLN A 259 12.76 9.88 -6.22
C GLN A 259 13.13 8.40 -6.09
N THR A 260 14.07 7.92 -6.92
CA THR A 260 14.55 6.54 -6.85
C THR A 260 15.18 6.25 -5.50
N ALA A 261 16.06 7.13 -5.00
CA ALA A 261 16.70 6.97 -3.70
C ALA A 261 15.66 6.92 -2.54
N TYR A 262 14.62 7.76 -2.60
CA TYR A 262 13.54 7.76 -1.63
C TYR A 262 12.73 6.47 -1.68
N TYR A 263 12.26 6.05 -2.86
CA TYR A 263 11.42 4.85 -2.97
C TYR A 263 12.18 3.55 -2.75
N ASP A 264 13.46 3.48 -3.07
CA ASP A 264 14.31 2.35 -2.70
C ASP A 264 14.34 2.15 -1.17
N TYR A 265 14.46 3.24 -0.43
CA TYR A 265 14.36 3.17 1.04
C TYR A 265 12.97 2.73 1.49
N VAL A 266 11.90 3.35 0.98
CA VAL A 266 10.50 3.03 1.36
C VAL A 266 10.17 1.57 1.05
N CYS A 267 10.55 1.08 -0.14
CA CYS A 267 10.31 -0.30 -0.55
C CYS A 267 11.06 -1.31 0.32
N ARG A 268 12.34 -1.03 0.63
CA ARG A 268 13.15 -1.88 1.52
C ARG A 268 12.55 -1.93 2.93
N LYS A 269 12.17 -0.77 3.47
CA LYS A 269 11.53 -0.68 4.78
C LYS A 269 10.21 -1.46 4.80
N LYS A 270 9.35 -1.27 3.81
CA LYS A 270 8.08 -2.02 3.69
C LYS A 270 8.33 -3.53 3.65
N ALA A 271 9.28 -3.98 2.81
CA ALA A 271 9.62 -5.40 2.71
C ALA A 271 10.15 -5.98 4.04
N PHE A 272 10.94 -5.20 4.78
CA PHE A 272 11.42 -5.56 6.11
C PHE A 272 10.26 -5.65 7.12
N ASP A 273 9.40 -4.64 7.17
CA ASP A 273 8.25 -4.58 8.08
C ASP A 273 7.24 -5.71 7.80
N ASP A 274 7.04 -6.07 6.53
CA ASP A 274 6.18 -7.18 6.13
C ASP A 274 6.75 -8.54 6.57
N LYS A 275 8.06 -8.74 6.43
CA LYS A 275 8.74 -9.94 6.94
C LYS A 275 8.67 -10.00 8.46
N LYS A 276 8.94 -8.89 9.14
CA LYS A 276 8.85 -8.79 10.60
C LYS A 276 7.44 -9.15 11.08
N ARG A 277 6.38 -8.56 10.49
CA ARG A 277 4.99 -8.88 10.86
C ARG A 277 4.64 -10.36 10.68
N LYS A 278 5.13 -11.01 9.62
CA LYS A 278 4.92 -12.45 9.41
C LYS A 278 5.57 -13.28 10.51
N ILE A 279 6.81 -12.95 10.90
CA ILE A 279 7.54 -13.62 11.96
C ILE A 279 6.84 -13.39 13.31
N ASP A 280 6.51 -12.15 13.64
CA ASP A 280 5.82 -11.79 14.88
C ASP A 280 4.47 -12.51 15.00
N SER A 281 3.71 -12.59 13.90
CA SER A 281 2.43 -13.32 13.87
C SER A 281 2.61 -14.83 14.12
N ALA A 282 3.64 -15.44 13.52
CA ALA A 282 3.95 -16.85 13.71
C ALA A 282 4.39 -17.13 15.16
N LEU A 283 5.24 -16.27 15.73
CA LEU A 283 5.70 -16.37 17.12
C LEU A 283 4.52 -16.25 18.10
N ARG A 284 3.67 -15.24 17.96
CA ARG A 284 2.48 -15.06 18.82
C ARG A 284 1.52 -16.25 18.72
N THR A 285 1.40 -16.85 17.55
CA THR A 285 0.55 -18.04 17.38
C THR A 285 1.15 -19.25 18.10
N ALA A 286 2.47 -19.44 18.02
CA ALA A 286 3.18 -20.50 18.73
C ALA A 286 3.13 -20.29 20.26
N GLU A 287 3.35 -19.07 20.72
CA GLU A 287 3.25 -18.68 22.13
C GLU A 287 1.86 -19.02 22.71
N LYS A 288 0.79 -18.55 22.09
CA LYS A 288 -0.59 -18.87 22.50
C LYS A 288 -0.87 -20.37 22.54
N LYS A 289 -0.31 -21.14 21.57
CA LYS A 289 -0.44 -22.60 21.56
C LYS A 289 0.28 -23.25 22.73
N CYS A 290 1.47 -22.77 23.07
CA CYS A 290 2.24 -23.25 24.23
C CYS A 290 1.57 -22.89 25.55
N GLU A 291 1.08 -21.65 25.71
CA GLU A 291 0.33 -21.19 26.90
C GLU A 291 -0.92 -22.05 27.13
N LYS A 292 -1.70 -22.29 26.06
CA LYS A 292 -2.88 -23.15 26.14
C LYS A 292 -2.51 -24.58 26.55
N ARG A 293 -1.42 -25.13 25.98
CA ARG A 293 -0.94 -26.46 26.32
C ARG A 293 -0.46 -26.56 27.77
N LEU A 294 0.26 -25.53 28.23
CA LEU A 294 0.72 -25.40 29.60
C LEU A 294 -0.46 -25.34 30.57
N SER A 295 -1.48 -24.52 30.28
CA SER A 295 -2.71 -24.43 31.09
C SER A 295 -3.39 -25.79 31.23
N ILE A 296 -3.55 -26.54 30.13
CA ILE A 296 -4.15 -27.89 30.15
C ILE A 296 -3.31 -28.85 31.03
N ILE A 297 -1.99 -28.79 30.92
CA ILE A 297 -1.09 -29.67 31.70
C ILE A 297 -1.17 -29.32 33.18
N LEU A 298 -1.18 -28.02 33.54
CA LEU A 298 -1.31 -27.58 34.90
C LEU A 298 -2.65 -28.00 35.54
N THR A 299 -3.74 -27.90 34.77
CA THR A 299 -5.07 -28.36 35.24
C THR A 299 -5.03 -29.89 35.49
N ARG A 300 -4.48 -30.67 34.56
CA ARG A 300 -4.34 -32.12 34.76
C ARG A 300 -3.43 -32.48 35.94
N LEU A 301 -2.35 -31.72 36.12
CA LEU A 301 -1.45 -31.92 37.27
C LEU A 301 -2.17 -31.68 38.61
N ALA A 302 -2.98 -30.62 38.68
CA ALA A 302 -3.81 -30.35 39.83
C ALA A 302 -4.85 -31.47 40.10
N GLU A 303 -5.50 -31.96 39.05
CA GLU A 303 -6.40 -33.12 39.12
C GLU A 303 -5.67 -34.39 39.61
N CYS A 304 -4.39 -34.57 39.24
CA CYS A 304 -3.57 -35.68 39.70
C CYS A 304 -3.10 -35.57 41.15
N SER A 305 -3.11 -34.36 41.76
CA SER A 305 -2.77 -34.21 43.19
C SER A 305 -3.78 -34.87 44.11
N ASP A 306 -5.01 -35.09 43.65
CA ASP A 306 -6.09 -35.74 44.42
C ASP A 306 -6.21 -37.26 44.17
N ILE A 307 -5.24 -37.85 43.41
CA ILE A 307 -5.27 -39.26 43.07
C ILE A 307 -5.28 -40.19 44.29
N GLU A 308 -4.53 -39.83 45.33
CA GLU A 308 -4.54 -40.64 46.58
C GLU A 308 -5.89 -40.64 47.26
N ASP A 309 -6.58 -39.49 47.30
CA ASP A 309 -7.94 -39.39 47.87
C ASP A 309 -8.97 -40.16 47.02
N VAL A 310 -8.86 -40.07 45.70
CA VAL A 310 -9.73 -40.81 44.75
C VAL A 310 -9.47 -42.31 44.87
N LYS A 311 -8.21 -42.73 44.98
CA LYS A 311 -7.82 -44.13 45.20
C LYS A 311 -8.37 -44.69 46.48
N LEU A 312 -8.22 -43.93 47.57
CA LEU A 312 -8.78 -44.28 48.89
C LEU A 312 -10.30 -44.47 48.82
N LYS A 313 -11.00 -43.53 48.21
CA LYS A 313 -12.47 -43.62 48.02
C LYS A 313 -12.86 -44.85 47.18
N GLY A 314 -12.12 -45.16 46.10
CA GLY A 314 -12.31 -46.35 45.26
C GLY A 314 -12.09 -47.66 46.02
N GLU A 315 -11.05 -47.74 46.84
CA GLU A 315 -10.75 -48.89 47.68
C GLU A 315 -11.85 -49.10 48.77
N LEU A 316 -12.33 -48.01 49.36
CA LEU A 316 -13.43 -48.05 50.36
C LEU A 316 -14.75 -48.50 49.75
N ILE A 317 -15.06 -48.08 48.49
CA ILE A 317 -16.25 -48.55 47.77
C ILE A 317 -16.11 -50.05 47.44
N THR A 318 -14.93 -50.46 46.95
CA THR A 318 -14.69 -51.85 46.55
C THR A 318 -14.79 -52.79 47.75
N ALA A 319 -14.22 -52.41 48.88
CA ALA A 319 -14.29 -53.20 50.12
C ALA A 319 -15.71 -53.34 50.65
N ASN A 320 -16.58 -52.38 50.41
CA ASN A 320 -17.96 -52.33 50.92
C ASN A 320 -19.00 -52.45 49.78
N ILE A 321 -18.66 -53.06 48.66
CA ILE A 321 -19.49 -53.09 47.44
C ILE A 321 -20.91 -53.62 47.69
N TYR A 322 -21.06 -54.57 48.61
CA TYR A 322 -22.35 -55.18 48.98
C TYR A 322 -23.24 -54.29 49.83
N ALA A 323 -22.65 -53.23 50.45
CA ALA A 323 -23.38 -52.26 51.28
C ALA A 323 -23.80 -51.03 50.47
N VAL A 324 -23.34 -50.91 49.23
CA VAL A 324 -23.68 -49.76 48.35
C VAL A 324 -25.02 -50.03 47.68
N GLU A 325 -26.05 -49.26 48.05
CA GLU A 325 -27.38 -49.37 47.45
C GLU A 325 -27.41 -48.84 45.99
N ARG A 326 -28.13 -49.57 45.14
CA ARG A 326 -28.29 -49.16 43.76
C ARG A 326 -29.11 -47.89 43.63
N GLY A 327 -28.58 -46.85 42.92
CA GLY A 327 -29.25 -45.56 42.76
C GLY A 327 -28.92 -44.53 43.87
N SER A 328 -28.11 -44.91 44.86
CA SER A 328 -27.64 -43.94 45.91
C SER A 328 -26.71 -42.91 45.30
N ASP A 329 -26.84 -41.66 45.74
CA ASP A 329 -25.97 -40.53 45.40
C ASP A 329 -24.79 -40.35 46.36
N LYS A 330 -24.81 -41.03 47.52
CA LYS A 330 -23.79 -40.98 48.56
C LYS A 330 -23.64 -42.32 49.23
N PHE A 331 -22.41 -42.59 49.68
CA PHE A 331 -22.09 -43.76 50.50
C PHE A 331 -21.18 -43.33 51.64
N LYS A 332 -21.42 -43.83 52.84
CA LYS A 332 -20.61 -43.61 54.03
C LYS A 332 -19.78 -44.85 54.31
N ALA A 333 -18.47 -44.70 54.40
CA ALA A 333 -17.53 -45.76 54.72
C ALA A 333 -16.57 -45.31 55.81
N VAL A 334 -16.18 -46.24 56.67
CA VAL A 334 -15.15 -46.04 57.69
C VAL A 334 -13.78 -46.14 57.01
N ASN A 335 -12.94 -45.12 57.15
CA ASN A 335 -11.58 -45.14 56.67
C ASN A 335 -10.68 -45.93 57.63
N TYR A 336 -10.48 -47.22 57.35
CA TYR A 336 -9.65 -48.11 58.16
C TYR A 336 -8.12 -47.96 57.84
N TYR A 337 -7.73 -47.06 56.97
CA TYR A 337 -6.33 -46.68 56.75
C TYR A 337 -5.88 -45.55 57.67
N ASP A 338 -6.80 -44.90 58.38
CA ASP A 338 -6.52 -43.87 59.38
C ASP A 338 -6.65 -44.46 60.79
N GLU A 339 -5.71 -44.16 61.69
CA GLU A 339 -5.70 -44.65 63.07
C GLU A 339 -6.97 -44.26 63.87
N ASN A 340 -7.59 -43.13 63.49
CA ASN A 340 -8.83 -42.61 64.10
C ASN A 340 -10.12 -43.18 63.50
N MET A 341 -10.03 -44.02 62.44
CA MET A 341 -11.12 -44.63 61.72
C MET A 341 -12.30 -43.65 61.41
N PRO A 342 -12.04 -42.48 60.81
CA PRO A 342 -13.10 -41.49 60.52
C PRO A 342 -14.08 -42.04 59.48
N GLU A 343 -15.37 -41.66 59.63
CA GLU A 343 -16.39 -41.96 58.62
C GLU A 343 -16.27 -40.94 57.46
N ILE A 344 -16.01 -41.41 56.23
CA ILE A 344 -15.90 -40.58 55.01
C ILE A 344 -17.17 -40.76 54.19
N THR A 345 -17.75 -39.60 53.74
CA THR A 345 -18.89 -39.62 52.83
C THR A 345 -18.37 -39.51 51.38
N ILE A 346 -18.64 -40.52 50.61
CA ILE A 346 -18.22 -40.61 49.20
C ILE A 346 -19.42 -40.28 48.31
N ALA A 347 -19.29 -39.34 47.40
CA ALA A 347 -20.29 -39.00 46.40
C ALA A 347 -20.29 -40.09 45.31
N LEU A 348 -21.47 -40.57 44.90
CA LEU A 348 -21.65 -41.61 43.92
C LEU A 348 -22.51 -41.11 42.76
N ASP A 349 -22.30 -41.65 41.55
CA ASP A 349 -23.19 -41.39 40.41
C ASP A 349 -24.39 -42.41 40.48
N PRO A 350 -25.63 -41.92 40.70
CA PRO A 350 -26.79 -42.78 40.78
C PRO A 350 -27.08 -43.66 39.56
N ARG A 351 -26.52 -43.25 38.41
CA ARG A 351 -26.71 -43.93 37.14
C ARG A 351 -25.83 -45.15 36.92
N LEU A 352 -24.76 -45.27 37.72
CA LEU A 352 -23.82 -46.40 37.65
C LEU A 352 -24.23 -47.49 38.62
N THR A 353 -23.94 -48.77 38.27
CA THR A 353 -24.07 -49.90 39.17
C THR A 353 -22.95 -49.86 40.24
N PRO A 354 -23.13 -50.52 41.41
CA PRO A 354 -22.09 -50.57 42.46
C PRO A 354 -20.71 -51.01 41.95
N ALA A 355 -20.66 -51.91 40.97
CA ALA A 355 -19.41 -52.41 40.37
C ALA A 355 -18.80 -51.47 39.32
N GLN A 356 -19.52 -50.43 38.86
CA GLN A 356 -19.06 -49.45 37.88
C GLN A 356 -18.66 -48.11 38.52
N ARG A 357 -18.95 -47.92 39.77
CA ARG A 357 -18.61 -46.74 40.56
C ARG A 357 -17.21 -46.85 41.15
#